data_5ba9a86d679066b136658e830ff78c64
#
_entry.id   5ba9a86d679066b136658e830ff78c64
#
_cell.length_a   1.000
_cell.length_b   1.000
_cell.length_c   1.000
_cell.angle_alpha   90.00
_cell.angle_beta   90.00
_cell.angle_gamma   90.00
#
_symmetry.space_group_name_H-M   'P 1'
#
loop_
_entity.id
_entity.type
_entity.pdbx_description
1 polymer ?
#
loop_
_entity_poly.entity_id
_entity_poly.type
_entity_poly.pdbx_seq_one_letter_code
_entity_poly.pdbx_strand_id
1 'polypeptide(L)'
;IPQLIGFTVDCVIGTEEVSSSYEIFVRIFGGIERLKENIWLIALVVVALSLVTALFRYGNNFFTLHANQIMLKRMRDTLFSHLQRLPLSWHHTHNTGDIIQRCTSDVDAISNFVSGQLVTLLRIIIMIVLSLTLMYLTDVRLALITTAFLPAVVGYSAVFFAKLLPEYQKCDEEEGVLSTIAQENFTGVRVVRAFGREREERDKFEAQNTHYTGQWVRVMRQSALFWTSSDLLTALQLLFILIFGTVFCVNDSLSPGDLIVFISYNTLLVGPMNMLGRVISNMSRAGIALGRIAEIMNAKEEVYGNREPLHGDIVFDRVTFGYEEGKPVLSDVSFTVKEGTTLGILGGTGSGKSTIAYLLDGLYPLTSGKITIGGKDISELSPATVRGAVGFVLQEGFLFSRTTGENIAIAAPEAGE
;
A
#
# COMPACT_ATOMS: atom_id res chain seq x y z
N ILE A 1 -6.85 -17.83 -28.86
CA ILE A 1 -6.86 -17.05 -30.11
C ILE A 1 -5.65 -17.42 -30.98
N PRO A 2 -4.37 -17.36 -30.49
CA PRO A 2 -3.21 -17.69 -31.35
C PRO A 2 -3.33 -19.05 -32.07
N GLN A 3 -3.69 -20.09 -31.36
CA GLN A 3 -3.89 -21.43 -31.93
C GLN A 3 -4.96 -21.47 -33.05
N LEU A 4 -6.02 -20.70 -32.91
CA LEU A 4 -7.07 -20.60 -33.92
C LEU A 4 -6.59 -19.88 -35.18
N ILE A 5 -5.70 -18.90 -35.03
CA ILE A 5 -5.05 -18.20 -36.15
C ILE A 5 -4.14 -19.17 -36.91
N GLY A 6 -3.29 -19.92 -36.18
CA GLY A 6 -2.43 -20.94 -36.80
C GLY A 6 -3.23 -21.98 -37.58
N PHE A 7 -4.27 -22.57 -36.95
CA PHE A 7 -5.19 -23.50 -37.63
C PHE A 7 -5.78 -22.89 -38.91
N THR A 8 -6.17 -21.61 -38.85
CA THR A 8 -6.76 -20.95 -40.03
C THR A 8 -5.76 -20.84 -41.18
N VAL A 9 -4.51 -20.49 -40.85
CA VAL A 9 -3.46 -20.35 -41.86
C VAL A 9 -3.08 -21.71 -42.48
N ASP A 10 -2.89 -22.73 -41.65
CA ASP A 10 -2.39 -24.03 -42.11
C ASP A 10 -3.45 -24.88 -42.77
N CYS A 11 -4.66 -25.02 -42.17
CA CYS A 11 -5.68 -25.97 -42.61
C CYS A 11 -6.78 -25.33 -43.44
N VAL A 12 -7.11 -24.03 -43.20
CA VAL A 12 -8.22 -23.41 -43.95
C VAL A 12 -7.73 -22.66 -45.18
N ILE A 13 -6.64 -21.90 -45.08
CA ILE A 13 -6.01 -21.18 -46.21
C ILE A 13 -5.00 -22.12 -46.88
N GLY A 14 -4.20 -22.84 -46.11
CA GLY A 14 -3.26 -23.83 -46.59
C GLY A 14 -3.92 -25.18 -46.94
N THR A 15 -3.05 -26.20 -47.07
CA THR A 15 -3.48 -27.57 -47.50
C THR A 15 -3.10 -28.65 -46.47
N GLU A 16 -2.70 -28.23 -45.24
CA GLU A 16 -2.36 -29.19 -44.20
C GLU A 16 -3.56 -29.97 -43.68
N GLU A 17 -3.31 -31.22 -43.27
CA GLU A 17 -4.34 -32.05 -42.66
C GLU A 17 -4.76 -31.55 -41.30
N VAL A 18 -6.02 -31.67 -40.98
CA VAL A 18 -6.60 -31.23 -39.70
C VAL A 18 -6.04 -32.09 -38.55
N SER A 19 -5.28 -31.52 -37.64
CA SER A 19 -4.85 -32.21 -36.44
C SER A 19 -6.03 -32.69 -35.59
N SER A 20 -5.90 -33.81 -34.90
CA SER A 20 -6.91 -34.41 -34.02
C SER A 20 -7.46 -33.42 -32.97
N SER A 21 -6.66 -32.43 -32.58
CA SER A 21 -7.05 -31.36 -31.64
C SER A 21 -8.14 -30.45 -32.19
N TYR A 22 -8.24 -30.31 -33.52
CA TYR A 22 -9.22 -29.43 -34.17
C TYR A 22 -10.38 -30.18 -34.81
N GLU A 23 -10.36 -31.53 -34.82
CA GLU A 23 -11.44 -32.34 -35.41
C GLU A 23 -12.82 -32.00 -34.85
N ILE A 24 -12.95 -31.85 -33.53
CA ILE A 24 -14.18 -31.46 -32.85
C ILE A 24 -14.70 -30.11 -33.37
N PHE A 25 -13.78 -29.13 -33.45
CA PHE A 25 -14.10 -27.79 -33.95
C PHE A 25 -14.57 -27.83 -35.39
N VAL A 26 -13.83 -28.50 -36.27
CA VAL A 26 -14.22 -28.66 -37.69
C VAL A 26 -15.55 -29.37 -37.84
N ARG A 27 -15.83 -30.40 -37.04
CA ARG A 27 -17.09 -31.14 -37.04
C ARG A 27 -18.30 -30.30 -36.65
N ILE A 28 -18.12 -29.41 -35.63
CA ILE A 28 -19.17 -28.48 -35.17
C ILE A 28 -19.60 -27.54 -36.31
N PHE A 29 -18.61 -27.08 -37.11
CA PHE A 29 -18.88 -26.13 -38.21
C PHE A 29 -19.21 -26.80 -39.57
N GLY A 30 -19.38 -28.12 -39.59
CA GLY A 30 -19.85 -28.85 -40.77
C GLY A 30 -18.76 -29.22 -41.77
N GLY A 31 -17.52 -29.34 -41.34
CA GLY A 31 -16.38 -29.79 -42.13
C GLY A 31 -15.45 -28.68 -42.61
N ILE A 32 -14.23 -29.07 -43.03
CA ILE A 32 -13.19 -28.12 -43.46
C ILE A 32 -13.60 -27.36 -44.74
N GLU A 33 -14.26 -27.98 -45.68
CA GLU A 33 -14.72 -27.36 -46.92
C GLU A 33 -15.65 -26.16 -46.63
N ARG A 34 -16.58 -26.36 -45.69
CA ARG A 34 -17.52 -25.29 -45.30
C ARG A 34 -16.81 -24.13 -44.62
N LEU A 35 -15.75 -24.40 -43.84
CA LEU A 35 -14.91 -23.35 -43.24
C LEU A 35 -14.07 -22.61 -44.28
N LYS A 36 -13.61 -23.30 -45.34
CA LYS A 36 -12.92 -22.68 -46.48
C LYS A 36 -13.82 -21.73 -47.26
N GLU A 37 -15.07 -22.14 -47.50
CA GLU A 37 -16.05 -21.29 -48.17
C GLU A 37 -16.52 -20.11 -47.32
N ASN A 38 -16.51 -20.27 -45.97
CA ASN A 38 -17.05 -19.31 -45.04
C ASN A 38 -16.05 -18.90 -43.95
N ILE A 39 -14.92 -18.33 -44.34
CA ILE A 39 -13.85 -17.88 -43.43
C ILE A 39 -14.38 -16.89 -42.36
N TRP A 40 -15.45 -16.16 -42.66
CA TRP A 40 -16.08 -15.25 -41.73
C TRP A 40 -16.62 -15.95 -40.46
N LEU A 41 -16.91 -17.25 -40.49
CA LEU A 41 -17.32 -18.05 -39.33
C LEU A 41 -16.18 -18.09 -38.28
N ILE A 42 -14.91 -18.23 -38.71
CA ILE A 42 -13.76 -18.21 -37.85
C ILE A 42 -13.58 -16.82 -37.22
N ALA A 43 -13.77 -15.76 -38.03
CA ALA A 43 -13.73 -14.38 -37.49
C ALA A 43 -14.82 -14.18 -36.43
N LEU A 44 -16.02 -14.73 -36.64
CA LEU A 44 -17.09 -14.66 -35.64
C LEU A 44 -16.74 -15.40 -34.35
N VAL A 45 -16.08 -16.57 -34.44
CA VAL A 45 -15.58 -17.30 -33.25
C VAL A 45 -14.53 -16.48 -32.51
N VAL A 46 -13.58 -15.84 -33.23
CA VAL A 46 -12.58 -14.97 -32.60
C VAL A 46 -13.24 -13.80 -31.89
N VAL A 47 -14.24 -13.17 -32.49
CA VAL A 47 -15.03 -12.09 -31.88
C VAL A 47 -15.74 -12.59 -30.63
N ALA A 48 -16.43 -13.75 -30.72
CA ALA A 48 -17.10 -14.34 -29.56
C ALA A 48 -16.15 -14.66 -28.42
N LEU A 49 -14.98 -15.25 -28.69
CA LEU A 49 -13.94 -15.51 -27.69
C LEU A 49 -13.38 -14.22 -27.10
N SER A 50 -13.25 -13.16 -27.90
CA SER A 50 -12.80 -11.85 -27.45
C SER A 50 -13.82 -11.20 -26.52
N LEU A 51 -15.12 -11.32 -26.83
CA LEU A 51 -16.22 -10.85 -25.97
C LEU A 51 -16.25 -11.61 -24.64
N VAL A 52 -16.12 -12.93 -24.67
CA VAL A 52 -16.02 -13.75 -23.46
C VAL A 52 -14.82 -13.33 -22.62
N THR A 53 -13.66 -13.14 -23.26
CA THR A 53 -12.44 -12.67 -22.57
C THR A 53 -12.66 -11.28 -21.96
N ALA A 54 -13.31 -10.36 -22.66
CA ALA A 54 -13.62 -9.02 -22.16
C ALA A 54 -14.57 -9.08 -20.95
N LEU A 55 -15.59 -9.97 -21.00
CA LEU A 55 -16.51 -10.18 -19.89
C LEU A 55 -15.79 -10.71 -18.64
N PHE A 56 -14.91 -11.72 -18.81
CA PHE A 56 -14.10 -12.24 -17.71
C PHE A 56 -13.13 -11.18 -17.17
N ARG A 57 -12.52 -10.36 -18.01
CA ARG A 57 -11.66 -9.23 -17.57
C ARG A 57 -12.45 -8.21 -16.76
N TYR A 58 -13.64 -7.86 -17.22
CA TYR A 58 -14.53 -6.96 -16.49
C TYR A 58 -14.88 -7.52 -15.12
N GLY A 59 -15.33 -8.79 -15.06
CA GLY A 59 -15.64 -9.47 -13.80
C GLY A 59 -14.43 -9.51 -12.85
N ASN A 60 -13.27 -9.92 -13.36
CA ASN A 60 -12.03 -9.95 -12.57
C ASN A 60 -11.69 -8.56 -12.00
N ASN A 61 -11.73 -7.51 -12.82
CA ASN A 61 -11.45 -6.15 -12.36
C ASN A 61 -12.47 -5.68 -11.32
N PHE A 62 -13.76 -5.94 -11.55
CA PHE A 62 -14.84 -5.59 -10.63
C PHE A 62 -14.64 -6.26 -9.27
N PHE A 63 -14.43 -7.58 -9.25
CA PHE A 63 -14.24 -8.32 -7.99
C PHE A 63 -12.94 -7.95 -7.29
N THR A 64 -11.85 -7.72 -8.02
CA THR A 64 -10.57 -7.28 -7.45
C THR A 64 -10.69 -5.92 -6.78
N LEU A 65 -11.31 -4.94 -7.45
CA LEU A 65 -11.54 -3.61 -6.89
C LEU A 65 -12.45 -3.66 -5.68
N HIS A 66 -13.53 -4.45 -5.74
CA HIS A 66 -14.46 -4.61 -4.63
C HIS A 66 -13.78 -5.26 -3.41
N ALA A 67 -13.06 -6.35 -3.62
CA ALA A 67 -12.29 -7.02 -2.57
C ALA A 67 -11.23 -6.09 -1.96
N ASN A 68 -10.56 -5.28 -2.79
CA ASN A 68 -9.60 -4.27 -2.34
C ASN A 68 -10.24 -3.26 -1.38
N GLN A 69 -11.39 -2.70 -1.74
CA GLN A 69 -12.10 -1.73 -0.90
C GLN A 69 -12.57 -2.33 0.43
N ILE A 70 -13.05 -3.57 0.43
CA ILE A 70 -13.42 -4.28 1.65
C ILE A 70 -12.20 -4.51 2.55
N MET A 71 -11.08 -4.96 1.96
CA MET A 71 -9.83 -5.18 2.69
C MET A 71 -9.33 -3.87 3.30
N LEU A 72 -9.28 -2.80 2.51
CA LEU A 72 -8.88 -1.45 2.94
C LEU A 72 -9.71 -0.97 4.12
N LYS A 73 -11.04 -1.08 4.00
CA LYS A 73 -11.96 -0.72 5.10
C LYS A 73 -11.65 -1.52 6.36
N ARG A 74 -11.58 -2.85 6.26
CA ARG A 74 -11.29 -3.73 7.42
C ARG A 74 -9.96 -3.41 8.09
N MET A 75 -8.91 -3.18 7.30
CA MET A 75 -7.60 -2.81 7.84
C MET A 75 -7.67 -1.48 8.60
N ARG A 76 -8.32 -0.47 8.02
CA ARG A 76 -8.49 0.84 8.69
C ARG A 76 -9.34 0.73 9.94
N ASP A 77 -10.45 0.02 9.88
CA ASP A 77 -11.33 -0.18 11.04
C ASP A 77 -10.59 -0.90 12.19
N THR A 78 -9.85 -1.96 11.87
CA THR A 78 -9.07 -2.73 12.87
C THR A 78 -7.96 -1.86 13.46
N LEU A 79 -7.18 -1.18 12.62
CA LEU A 79 -6.08 -0.32 13.05
C LEU A 79 -6.58 0.84 13.92
N PHE A 80 -7.66 1.51 13.50
CA PHE A 80 -8.26 2.61 14.24
C PHE A 80 -8.83 2.13 15.59
N SER A 81 -9.54 0.99 15.60
CA SER A 81 -10.05 0.38 16.83
C SER A 81 -8.94 0.01 17.81
N HIS A 82 -7.80 -0.48 17.30
CA HIS A 82 -6.64 -0.79 18.12
C HIS A 82 -6.00 0.49 18.69
N LEU A 83 -5.78 1.51 17.84
CA LEU A 83 -5.24 2.81 18.27
C LEU A 83 -6.05 3.46 19.40
N GLN A 84 -7.37 3.37 19.34
CA GLN A 84 -8.25 3.92 20.39
C GLN A 84 -8.11 3.21 21.76
N ARG A 85 -7.53 2.00 21.76
CA ARG A 85 -7.29 1.20 22.95
C ARG A 85 -5.86 1.28 23.47
N LEU A 86 -4.98 1.97 22.76
CA LEU A 86 -3.61 2.17 23.24
C LEU A 86 -3.57 3.22 24.35
N PRO A 87 -2.66 3.07 25.34
CA PRO A 87 -2.51 3.99 26.45
C PRO A 87 -2.06 5.40 25.96
N LEU A 88 -2.41 6.45 26.72
CA LEU A 88 -2.02 7.82 26.38
C LEU A 88 -0.50 7.99 26.30
N SER A 89 0.27 7.25 27.11
CA SER A 89 1.73 7.24 27.08
C SER A 89 2.27 6.84 25.70
N TRP A 90 1.65 5.89 25.02
CA TRP A 90 2.02 5.51 23.66
C TRP A 90 1.77 6.67 22.66
N HIS A 91 0.60 7.33 22.76
CA HIS A 91 0.27 8.48 21.89
C HIS A 91 1.21 9.67 22.11
N HIS A 92 1.66 9.87 23.34
CA HIS A 92 2.61 10.94 23.65
C HIS A 92 4.00 10.72 23.02
N THR A 93 4.43 9.47 22.88
CA THR A 93 5.74 9.11 22.29
C THR A 93 5.72 9.03 20.76
N HIS A 94 4.53 9.04 20.13
CA HIS A 94 4.36 8.91 18.68
C HIS A 94 3.75 10.16 18.07
N ASN A 95 4.32 10.62 16.97
CA ASN A 95 3.81 11.81 16.27
C ASN A 95 2.46 11.51 15.61
N THR A 96 1.46 12.37 15.85
CA THR A 96 0.11 12.22 15.25
C THR A 96 0.15 12.16 13.72
N GLY A 97 1.04 12.94 13.08
CA GLY A 97 1.21 12.92 11.63
C GLY A 97 1.71 11.56 11.10
N ASP A 98 2.64 10.92 11.82
CA ASP A 98 3.10 9.57 11.48
C ASP A 98 2.01 8.51 11.66
N ILE A 99 1.22 8.61 12.73
CA ILE A 99 0.06 7.74 12.95
C ILE A 99 -0.96 7.86 11.80
N ILE A 100 -1.28 9.09 11.39
CA ILE A 100 -2.19 9.35 10.27
C ILE A 100 -1.62 8.75 8.97
N GLN A 101 -0.33 8.93 8.70
CA GLN A 101 0.34 8.34 7.53
C GLN A 101 0.25 6.82 7.53
N ARG A 102 0.47 6.17 8.68
CA ARG A 102 0.33 4.71 8.83
C ARG A 102 -1.11 4.23 8.60
N CYS A 103 -2.11 4.99 9.08
CA CYS A 103 -3.53 4.68 8.87
C CYS A 103 -4.03 4.94 7.44
N THR A 104 -3.32 5.74 6.66
CA THR A 104 -3.69 6.11 5.29
C THR A 104 -2.75 5.48 4.27
N SER A 105 -1.61 6.12 4.02
CA SER A 105 -0.69 5.75 2.94
C SER A 105 -0.10 4.34 3.09
N ASP A 106 0.24 3.90 4.31
CA ASP A 106 0.80 2.57 4.51
C ASP A 106 -0.25 1.47 4.32
N VAL A 107 -1.48 1.70 4.80
CA VAL A 107 -2.60 0.78 4.54
C VAL A 107 -2.89 0.70 3.05
N ASP A 108 -2.86 1.85 2.32
CA ASP A 108 -3.04 1.88 0.88
C ASP A 108 -1.90 1.13 0.13
N ALA A 109 -0.66 1.27 0.59
CA ALA A 109 0.49 0.57 0.01
C ALA A 109 0.35 -0.95 0.13
N ILE A 110 -0.04 -1.46 1.31
CA ILE A 110 -0.29 -2.89 1.53
C ILE A 110 -1.46 -3.37 0.69
N SER A 111 -2.57 -2.64 0.70
CA SER A 111 -3.79 -2.99 -0.03
C SER A 111 -3.53 -3.07 -1.54
N ASN A 112 -2.82 -2.08 -2.10
CA ASN A 112 -2.43 -2.06 -3.50
C ASN A 112 -1.45 -3.19 -3.86
N PHE A 113 -0.57 -3.56 -2.94
CA PHE A 113 0.33 -4.69 -3.16
C PHE A 113 -0.43 -6.01 -3.21
N VAL A 114 -1.27 -6.29 -2.22
CA VAL A 114 -2.00 -7.57 -2.11
C VAL A 114 -3.00 -7.74 -3.25
N SER A 115 -3.85 -6.74 -3.50
CA SER A 115 -4.91 -6.84 -4.51
C SER A 115 -4.46 -6.56 -5.95
N GLY A 116 -3.41 -5.75 -6.13
CA GLY A 116 -2.91 -5.40 -7.44
C GLY A 116 -1.66 -6.19 -7.83
N GLN A 117 -0.58 -6.03 -7.06
CA GLN A 117 0.74 -6.54 -7.45
C GLN A 117 0.86 -8.06 -7.29
N LEU A 118 0.37 -8.63 -6.19
CA LEU A 118 0.42 -10.07 -5.96
C LEU A 118 -0.42 -10.84 -6.99
N VAL A 119 -1.64 -10.36 -7.28
CA VAL A 119 -2.50 -10.93 -8.32
C VAL A 119 -1.85 -10.82 -9.69
N THR A 120 -1.20 -9.68 -9.99
CA THR A 120 -0.47 -9.48 -11.23
C THR A 120 0.73 -10.43 -11.32
N LEU A 121 1.48 -10.64 -10.25
CA LEU A 121 2.60 -11.59 -10.19
C LEU A 121 2.14 -13.03 -10.50
N LEU A 122 1.07 -13.49 -9.85
CA LEU A 122 0.50 -14.81 -10.11
C LEU A 122 0.06 -14.96 -11.57
N ARG A 123 -0.60 -13.93 -12.12
CA ARG A 123 -0.99 -13.91 -13.54
C ARG A 123 0.21 -13.99 -14.48
N ILE A 124 1.28 -13.24 -14.19
CA ILE A 124 2.52 -13.26 -14.98
C ILE A 124 3.14 -14.65 -14.96
N ILE A 125 3.26 -15.27 -13.78
CA ILE A 125 3.83 -16.63 -13.64
C ILE A 125 3.00 -17.64 -14.45
N ILE A 126 1.67 -17.62 -14.30
CA ILE A 126 0.77 -18.51 -15.05
C ILE A 126 0.92 -18.29 -16.56
N MET A 127 0.97 -17.02 -17.01
CA MET A 127 1.13 -16.70 -18.43
C MET A 127 2.47 -17.19 -18.98
N ILE A 128 3.57 -17.01 -18.24
CA ILE A 128 4.89 -17.46 -18.66
C ILE A 128 4.90 -19.00 -18.77
N VAL A 129 4.44 -19.70 -17.73
CA VAL A 129 4.42 -21.16 -17.70
C VAL A 129 3.55 -21.71 -18.84
N LEU A 130 2.31 -21.18 -18.98
CA LEU A 130 1.39 -21.63 -20.02
C LEU A 130 1.93 -21.36 -21.44
N SER A 131 2.43 -20.15 -21.69
CA SER A 131 2.95 -19.80 -23.02
C SER A 131 4.19 -20.62 -23.37
N LEU A 132 5.13 -20.78 -22.44
CA LEU A 132 6.30 -21.63 -22.68
C LEU A 132 5.91 -23.09 -22.90
N THR A 133 5.00 -23.65 -22.11
CA THR A 133 4.50 -25.02 -22.31
C THR A 133 3.94 -25.19 -23.71
N LEU A 134 3.07 -24.27 -24.16
CA LEU A 134 2.49 -24.33 -25.50
C LEU A 134 3.56 -24.14 -26.60
N MET A 135 4.55 -23.28 -26.39
CA MET A 135 5.67 -23.10 -27.31
C MET A 135 6.54 -24.37 -27.42
N TYR A 136 6.82 -25.04 -26.29
CA TYR A 136 7.57 -26.32 -26.29
C TYR A 136 6.78 -27.47 -26.95
N LEU A 137 5.46 -27.45 -26.89
CA LEU A 137 4.60 -28.42 -27.57
C LEU A 137 4.54 -28.17 -29.09
N THR A 138 4.76 -26.92 -29.53
CA THR A 138 4.79 -26.56 -30.95
C THR A 138 6.15 -26.88 -31.58
N ASP A 139 7.24 -26.28 -31.12
CA ASP A 139 8.61 -26.58 -31.57
C ASP A 139 9.64 -26.31 -30.48
N VAL A 140 10.35 -27.36 -30.07
CA VAL A 140 11.36 -27.33 -28.99
C VAL A 140 12.53 -26.39 -29.33
N ARG A 141 12.95 -26.33 -30.60
CA ARG A 141 14.13 -25.54 -31.04
C ARG A 141 13.86 -24.04 -30.90
N LEU A 142 12.71 -23.57 -31.38
CA LEU A 142 12.30 -22.19 -31.25
C LEU A 142 11.99 -21.83 -29.79
N ALA A 143 11.38 -22.74 -29.02
CA ALA A 143 11.13 -22.55 -27.60
C ALA A 143 12.40 -22.35 -26.78
N LEU A 144 13.49 -23.08 -27.12
CA LEU A 144 14.80 -22.88 -26.50
C LEU A 144 15.37 -21.47 -26.75
N ILE A 145 15.19 -20.93 -27.96
CA ILE A 145 15.59 -19.54 -28.28
C ILE A 145 14.86 -18.57 -27.36
N THR A 146 13.53 -18.67 -27.27
CA THR A 146 12.72 -17.81 -26.39
C THR A 146 13.13 -17.94 -24.93
N THR A 147 13.35 -19.18 -24.47
CA THR A 147 13.76 -19.45 -23.09
C THR A 147 15.13 -18.89 -22.77
N ALA A 148 16.06 -18.87 -23.72
CA ALA A 148 17.40 -18.29 -23.55
C ALA A 148 17.36 -16.75 -23.37
N PHE A 149 16.41 -16.07 -24.03
CA PHE A 149 16.22 -14.63 -23.86
C PHE A 149 15.50 -14.25 -22.55
N LEU A 150 14.69 -15.15 -21.98
CA LEU A 150 13.90 -14.89 -20.78
C LEU A 150 14.76 -14.40 -19.58
N PRO A 151 15.85 -15.10 -19.18
CA PRO A 151 16.72 -14.63 -18.10
C PRO A 151 17.38 -13.28 -18.41
N ALA A 152 17.73 -13.04 -19.69
CA ALA A 152 18.33 -11.78 -20.10
C ALA A 152 17.37 -10.61 -19.92
N VAL A 153 16.11 -10.73 -20.37
CA VAL A 153 15.08 -9.69 -20.22
C VAL A 153 14.72 -9.46 -18.75
N VAL A 154 14.48 -10.54 -17.99
CA VAL A 154 14.13 -10.45 -16.57
C VAL A 154 15.30 -9.89 -15.75
N GLY A 155 16.51 -10.40 -15.97
CA GLY A 155 17.71 -9.92 -15.29
C GLY A 155 18.03 -8.45 -15.60
N TYR A 156 17.91 -8.05 -16.85
CA TYR A 156 18.04 -6.65 -17.26
C TYR A 156 17.02 -5.75 -16.54
N SER A 157 15.76 -6.15 -16.56
CA SER A 157 14.69 -5.41 -15.87
C SER A 157 14.93 -5.31 -14.36
N ALA A 158 15.33 -6.41 -13.70
CA ALA A 158 15.60 -6.43 -12.27
C ALA A 158 16.75 -5.49 -11.89
N VAL A 159 17.88 -5.55 -12.61
CA VAL A 159 19.04 -4.68 -12.38
C VAL A 159 18.69 -3.21 -12.62
N PHE A 160 17.89 -2.93 -13.64
CA PHE A 160 17.49 -1.59 -13.96
C PHE A 160 16.60 -0.99 -12.86
N PHE A 161 15.55 -1.70 -12.46
CA PHE A 161 14.65 -1.21 -11.41
C PHE A 161 15.37 -1.07 -10.05
N ALA A 162 16.32 -1.96 -9.73
CA ALA A 162 17.15 -1.81 -8.55
C ALA A 162 17.98 -0.51 -8.52
N LYS A 163 18.42 -0.03 -9.71
CA LYS A 163 19.14 1.25 -9.84
C LYS A 163 18.21 2.45 -9.88
N LEU A 164 17.01 2.29 -10.40
CA LEU A 164 16.06 3.39 -10.58
C LEU A 164 15.32 3.72 -9.28
N LEU A 165 15.08 2.74 -8.41
CA LEU A 165 14.36 2.92 -7.15
C LEU A 165 14.98 3.99 -6.23
N PRO A 166 16.32 4.03 -5.99
CA PRO A 166 16.93 5.10 -5.21
C PRO A 166 16.78 6.49 -5.82
N GLU A 167 16.75 6.58 -7.15
CA GLU A 167 16.54 7.88 -7.83
C GLU A 167 15.11 8.40 -7.66
N TYR A 168 14.10 7.51 -7.63
CA TYR A 168 12.73 7.88 -7.26
C TYR A 168 12.65 8.37 -5.82
N GLN A 169 13.34 7.68 -4.89
CA GLN A 169 13.38 8.10 -3.48
C GLN A 169 13.97 9.51 -3.31
N LYS A 170 15.03 9.84 -4.06
CA LYS A 170 15.58 11.21 -4.07
C LYS A 170 14.57 12.23 -4.58
N CYS A 171 13.78 11.89 -5.61
CA CYS A 171 12.72 12.78 -6.06
C CYS A 171 11.66 13.01 -4.98
N ASP A 172 11.26 11.94 -4.25
CA ASP A 172 10.30 12.05 -3.14
C ASP A 172 10.87 12.92 -2.00
N GLU A 173 12.18 12.82 -1.69
CA GLU A 173 12.87 13.65 -0.69
C GLU A 173 12.89 15.12 -1.11
N GLU A 174 13.24 15.42 -2.37
CA GLU A 174 13.25 16.78 -2.91
C GLU A 174 11.84 17.39 -2.99
N GLU A 175 10.81 16.59 -3.26
CA GLU A 175 9.41 17.00 -3.17
C GLU A 175 9.03 17.37 -1.74
N GLY A 176 9.52 16.61 -0.75
CA GLY A 176 9.34 16.92 0.67
C GLY A 176 9.92 18.28 1.04
N VAL A 177 11.15 18.58 0.58
CA VAL A 177 11.80 19.89 0.80
C VAL A 177 11.00 21.01 0.13
N LEU A 178 10.56 20.82 -1.12
CA LEU A 178 9.75 21.82 -1.85
C LEU A 178 8.42 22.08 -1.13
N SER A 179 7.76 21.03 -0.65
CA SER A 179 6.51 21.11 0.11
C SER A 179 6.69 21.86 1.43
N THR A 180 7.82 21.63 2.11
CA THR A 180 8.16 22.33 3.36
C THR A 180 8.33 23.82 3.10
N ILE A 181 9.07 24.23 2.06
CA ILE A 181 9.25 25.63 1.68
C ILE A 181 7.87 26.27 1.40
N ALA A 182 6.99 25.59 0.67
CA ALA A 182 5.65 26.10 0.38
C ALA A 182 4.82 26.23 1.68
N GLN A 183 4.85 25.24 2.56
CA GLN A 183 4.11 25.26 3.83
C GLN A 183 4.61 26.37 4.74
N GLU A 184 5.92 26.56 4.90
CA GLU A 184 6.51 27.67 5.67
C GLU A 184 6.03 29.00 5.15
N ASN A 185 6.04 29.22 3.83
CA ASN A 185 5.59 30.44 3.19
C ASN A 185 4.10 30.71 3.42
N PHE A 186 3.23 29.69 3.30
CA PHE A 186 1.80 29.88 3.55
C PHE A 186 1.49 30.14 5.03
N THR A 187 2.19 29.43 5.92
CA THR A 187 2.01 29.63 7.37
C THR A 187 2.55 30.99 7.81
N GLY A 188 3.71 31.38 7.28
CA GLY A 188 4.40 32.65 7.58
C GLY A 188 4.01 33.83 6.67
N VAL A 189 2.97 33.72 5.85
CA VAL A 189 2.63 34.72 4.84
C VAL A 189 2.52 36.14 5.39
N ARG A 190 2.03 36.30 6.62
CA ARG A 190 1.93 37.63 7.27
C ARG A 190 3.29 38.24 7.52
N VAL A 191 4.30 37.41 7.87
CA VAL A 191 5.68 37.86 8.11
C VAL A 191 6.33 38.24 6.78
N VAL A 192 6.20 37.38 5.76
CA VAL A 192 6.72 37.65 4.41
C VAL A 192 6.17 38.97 3.87
N ARG A 193 4.86 39.20 4.00
CA ARG A 193 4.18 40.41 3.59
C ARG A 193 4.60 41.64 4.42
N ALA A 194 4.73 41.50 5.74
CA ALA A 194 5.10 42.60 6.61
C ALA A 194 6.53 43.12 6.33
N PHE A 195 7.43 42.25 5.87
CA PHE A 195 8.81 42.59 5.54
C PHE A 195 9.07 42.77 4.04
N GLY A 196 8.07 42.60 3.17
CA GLY A 196 8.18 42.76 1.72
C GLY A 196 9.18 41.76 1.07
N ARG A 197 9.24 40.51 1.60
CA ARG A 197 10.19 39.50 1.17
C ARG A 197 9.63 38.47 0.19
N GLU A 198 8.55 38.80 -0.50
CA GLU A 198 7.89 37.91 -1.47
C GLU A 198 8.82 37.46 -2.61
N ARG A 199 9.76 38.34 -3.00
CA ARG A 199 10.68 38.02 -4.07
C ARG A 199 11.69 36.97 -3.65
N GLU A 200 12.31 37.15 -2.46
CA GLU A 200 13.30 36.19 -1.94
C GLU A 200 12.70 34.82 -1.69
N GLU A 201 11.47 34.78 -1.13
CA GLU A 201 10.78 33.50 -0.91
C GLU A 201 10.39 32.81 -2.21
N ARG A 202 9.97 33.58 -3.21
CA ARG A 202 9.72 33.03 -4.56
C ARG A 202 11.01 32.50 -5.19
N ASP A 203 12.12 33.24 -5.09
CA ASP A 203 13.39 32.83 -5.67
C ASP A 203 13.94 31.57 -4.97
N LYS A 204 13.74 31.43 -3.63
CA LYS A 204 14.04 30.21 -2.85
C LYS A 204 13.20 29.01 -3.35
N PHE A 205 11.89 29.21 -3.55
CA PHE A 205 11.01 28.16 -4.09
C PHE A 205 11.40 27.77 -5.50
N GLU A 206 11.68 28.72 -6.37
CA GLU A 206 12.08 28.51 -7.78
C GLU A 206 13.40 27.72 -7.88
N ALA A 207 14.38 28.03 -7.02
CA ALA A 207 15.64 27.30 -6.97
C ALA A 207 15.41 25.82 -6.60
N GLN A 208 14.61 25.55 -5.58
CA GLN A 208 14.28 24.18 -5.18
C GLN A 208 13.44 23.46 -6.23
N ASN A 209 12.45 24.13 -6.83
CA ASN A 209 11.63 23.60 -7.91
C ASN A 209 12.46 23.22 -9.14
N THR A 210 13.45 24.03 -9.49
CA THR A 210 14.40 23.74 -10.57
C THR A 210 15.25 22.49 -10.24
N HIS A 211 15.71 22.37 -9.00
CA HIS A 211 16.45 21.18 -8.54
C HIS A 211 15.60 19.92 -8.61
N TYR A 212 14.39 19.95 -8.04
CA TYR A 212 13.40 18.87 -8.09
C TYR A 212 13.07 18.45 -9.52
N THR A 213 12.76 19.44 -10.40
CA THR A 213 12.51 19.17 -11.82
C THR A 213 13.70 18.52 -12.49
N GLY A 214 14.92 18.97 -12.19
CA GLY A 214 16.16 18.39 -12.71
C GLY A 214 16.32 16.91 -12.33
N GLN A 215 15.96 16.53 -11.10
CA GLN A 215 15.96 15.13 -10.66
C GLN A 215 14.91 14.31 -11.43
N TRP A 216 13.68 14.81 -11.57
CA TRP A 216 12.65 14.14 -12.37
C TRP A 216 13.05 13.95 -13.84
N VAL A 217 13.63 14.96 -14.48
CA VAL A 217 14.14 14.84 -15.85
C VAL A 217 15.21 13.74 -15.96
N ARG A 218 16.07 13.60 -14.93
CA ARG A 218 17.07 12.52 -14.86
C ARG A 218 16.41 11.15 -14.79
N VAL A 219 15.43 10.98 -13.90
CA VAL A 219 14.66 9.72 -13.74
C VAL A 219 13.92 9.39 -15.04
N MET A 220 13.25 10.37 -15.66
CA MET A 220 12.55 10.16 -16.92
C MET A 220 13.48 9.78 -18.07
N ARG A 221 14.66 10.39 -18.16
CA ARG A 221 15.68 10.01 -19.15
C ARG A 221 16.19 8.59 -18.94
N GLN A 222 16.46 8.19 -17.71
CA GLN A 222 16.84 6.81 -17.39
C GLN A 222 15.71 5.84 -17.77
N SER A 223 14.46 6.15 -17.39
CA SER A 223 13.30 5.35 -17.75
C SER A 223 13.12 5.21 -19.27
N ALA A 224 13.31 6.30 -20.03
CA ALA A 224 13.25 6.26 -21.48
C ALA A 224 14.34 5.35 -22.08
N LEU A 225 15.56 5.41 -21.56
CA LEU A 225 16.65 4.51 -21.98
C LEU A 225 16.31 3.04 -21.68
N PHE A 226 15.67 2.78 -20.53
CA PHE A 226 15.22 1.41 -20.21
C PHE A 226 14.20 0.89 -21.21
N TRP A 227 13.12 1.63 -21.43
CA TRP A 227 12.08 1.18 -22.36
C TRP A 227 12.64 0.94 -23.74
N THR A 228 13.44 1.89 -24.28
CA THR A 228 14.06 1.75 -25.59
C THR A 228 15.01 0.54 -25.69
N SER A 229 15.85 0.32 -24.68
CA SER A 229 16.79 -0.83 -24.69
C SER A 229 16.07 -2.17 -24.44
N SER A 230 15.01 -2.18 -23.65
CA SER A 230 14.15 -3.35 -23.47
C SER A 230 13.41 -3.71 -24.75
N ASP A 231 12.88 -2.70 -25.48
CA ASP A 231 12.25 -2.91 -26.78
C ASP A 231 13.24 -3.44 -27.81
N LEU A 232 14.49 -2.95 -27.80
CA LEU A 232 15.54 -3.45 -28.67
C LEU A 232 15.88 -4.93 -28.37
N LEU A 233 15.96 -5.29 -27.08
CA LEU A 233 16.23 -6.68 -26.66
C LEU A 233 15.11 -7.63 -27.09
N THR A 234 13.86 -7.21 -26.95
CA THR A 234 12.68 -7.99 -27.38
C THR A 234 12.53 -8.03 -28.91
N ALA A 235 12.92 -6.96 -29.62
CA ALA A 235 12.96 -6.95 -31.08
C ALA A 235 14.05 -7.90 -31.60
N LEU A 236 15.23 -7.97 -30.95
CA LEU A 236 16.26 -8.95 -31.25
C LEU A 236 15.76 -10.39 -31.05
N GLN A 237 15.08 -10.67 -29.96
CA GLN A 237 14.46 -11.97 -29.71
C GLN A 237 13.48 -12.34 -30.84
N LEU A 238 12.60 -11.42 -31.22
CA LEU A 238 11.65 -11.62 -32.31
C LEU A 238 12.38 -11.85 -33.65
N LEU A 239 13.44 -11.11 -33.91
CA LEU A 239 14.26 -11.27 -35.11
C LEU A 239 14.85 -12.69 -35.21
N PHE A 240 15.41 -13.22 -34.10
CA PHE A 240 15.91 -14.59 -34.05
C PHE A 240 14.79 -15.60 -34.31
N ILE A 241 13.61 -15.43 -33.68
CA ILE A 241 12.46 -16.30 -33.91
C ILE A 241 12.05 -16.28 -35.39
N LEU A 242 11.99 -15.10 -36.01
CA LEU A 242 11.65 -14.95 -37.42
C LEU A 242 12.68 -15.62 -38.35
N ILE A 243 13.96 -15.36 -38.14
CA ILE A 243 15.04 -15.94 -38.98
C ILE A 243 15.01 -17.46 -38.89
N PHE A 244 15.10 -18.02 -37.67
CA PHE A 244 15.16 -19.49 -37.51
C PHE A 244 13.83 -20.13 -37.85
N GLY A 245 12.70 -19.51 -37.47
CA GLY A 245 11.36 -20.01 -37.81
C GLY A 245 11.13 -20.05 -39.32
N THR A 246 11.54 -19.01 -40.06
CA THR A 246 11.44 -19.01 -41.52
C THR A 246 12.30 -20.08 -42.13
N VAL A 247 13.55 -20.27 -41.64
CA VAL A 247 14.43 -21.36 -42.13
C VAL A 247 13.79 -22.72 -41.85
N PHE A 248 13.14 -22.91 -40.71
CA PHE A 248 12.44 -24.16 -40.39
C PHE A 248 11.19 -24.39 -41.26
N CYS A 249 10.46 -23.30 -41.61
CA CYS A 249 9.37 -23.39 -42.56
C CYS A 249 9.85 -23.76 -43.97
N VAL A 250 10.90 -23.15 -44.47
CA VAL A 250 11.46 -23.45 -45.80
C VAL A 250 11.96 -24.90 -45.91
N ASN A 251 12.41 -25.48 -44.80
CA ASN A 251 12.85 -26.87 -44.72
C ASN A 251 11.72 -27.85 -44.35
N ASP A 252 10.46 -27.46 -44.47
CA ASP A 252 9.24 -28.24 -44.17
C ASP A 252 9.25 -28.88 -42.77
N SER A 253 9.96 -28.26 -41.82
CA SER A 253 10.07 -28.77 -40.45
C SER A 253 9.20 -28.01 -39.44
N LEU A 254 8.51 -26.96 -39.89
CA LEU A 254 7.56 -26.12 -39.12
C LEU A 254 6.52 -25.57 -40.08
N SER A 255 5.25 -25.52 -39.69
CA SER A 255 4.20 -24.88 -40.50
C SER A 255 4.26 -23.36 -40.41
N PRO A 256 3.81 -22.62 -41.44
CA PRO A 256 3.66 -21.17 -41.37
C PRO A 256 2.70 -20.72 -40.26
N GLY A 257 1.63 -21.48 -39.99
CA GLY A 257 0.69 -21.20 -38.92
C GLY A 257 1.31 -21.36 -37.55
N ASP A 258 2.14 -22.41 -37.34
CA ASP A 258 2.87 -22.60 -36.10
C ASP A 258 3.86 -21.46 -35.83
N LEU A 259 4.52 -20.92 -36.87
CA LEU A 259 5.38 -19.75 -36.73
C LEU A 259 4.57 -18.51 -36.27
N ILE A 260 3.39 -18.29 -36.82
CA ILE A 260 2.49 -17.18 -36.42
C ILE A 260 2.03 -17.38 -34.96
N VAL A 261 1.70 -18.60 -34.58
CA VAL A 261 1.35 -18.96 -33.19
C VAL A 261 2.50 -18.65 -32.25
N PHE A 262 3.73 -19.01 -32.65
CA PHE A 262 4.93 -18.79 -31.88
C PHE A 262 5.21 -17.29 -31.67
N ILE A 263 5.14 -16.48 -32.72
CA ILE A 263 5.26 -15.02 -32.66
C ILE A 263 4.20 -14.43 -31.73
N SER A 264 2.96 -14.92 -31.82
CA SER A 264 1.85 -14.47 -30.98
C SER A 264 2.10 -14.75 -29.49
N TYR A 265 2.58 -15.94 -29.12
CA TYR A 265 2.95 -16.27 -27.74
C TYR A 265 4.13 -15.46 -27.27
N ASN A 266 5.16 -15.27 -28.10
CA ASN A 266 6.29 -14.41 -27.76
C ASN A 266 5.85 -12.98 -27.44
N THR A 267 4.98 -12.40 -28.26
CA THR A 267 4.43 -11.05 -28.03
C THR A 267 3.63 -10.94 -26.71
N LEU A 268 2.88 -12.01 -26.35
CA LEU A 268 2.16 -12.07 -25.09
C LEU A 268 3.08 -12.11 -23.85
N LEU A 269 4.31 -12.60 -23.98
CA LEU A 269 5.28 -12.69 -22.89
C LEU A 269 6.01 -11.38 -22.60
N VAL A 270 6.25 -10.53 -23.59
CA VAL A 270 7.09 -9.32 -23.49
C VAL A 270 6.59 -8.35 -22.42
N GLY A 271 5.31 -8.00 -22.46
CA GLY A 271 4.72 -7.03 -21.50
C GLY A 271 4.81 -7.49 -20.05
N PRO A 272 4.34 -8.70 -19.71
CA PRO A 272 4.46 -9.28 -18.38
C PRO A 272 5.89 -9.36 -17.85
N MET A 273 6.87 -9.73 -18.69
CA MET A 273 8.26 -9.82 -18.29
C MET A 273 8.84 -8.47 -17.85
N ASN A 274 8.55 -7.41 -18.59
CA ASN A 274 8.98 -6.04 -18.26
C ASN A 274 8.33 -5.52 -16.97
N MET A 275 7.18 -6.06 -16.58
CA MET A 275 6.49 -5.66 -15.34
C MET A 275 7.07 -6.29 -14.07
N LEU A 276 7.80 -7.42 -14.16
CA LEU A 276 8.33 -8.13 -12.98
C LEU A 276 9.21 -7.24 -12.10
N GLY A 277 10.11 -6.45 -12.67
CA GLY A 277 10.98 -5.55 -11.92
C GLY A 277 10.20 -4.54 -11.07
N ARG A 278 9.12 -3.97 -11.61
CA ARG A 278 8.25 -3.04 -10.89
C ARG A 278 7.49 -3.72 -9.76
N VAL A 279 7.05 -4.96 -9.95
CA VAL A 279 6.37 -5.74 -8.89
C VAL A 279 7.31 -5.97 -7.71
N ILE A 280 8.57 -6.32 -7.97
CA ILE A 280 9.59 -6.51 -6.92
C ILE A 280 9.84 -5.22 -6.13
N SER A 281 9.94 -4.07 -6.80
CA SER A 281 10.09 -2.77 -6.14
C SER A 281 8.90 -2.42 -5.22
N ASN A 282 7.68 -2.63 -5.69
CA ASN A 282 6.48 -2.39 -4.89
C ASN A 282 6.34 -3.35 -3.71
N MET A 283 6.87 -4.56 -3.82
CA MET A 283 6.95 -5.52 -2.71
C MET A 283 7.79 -4.98 -1.55
N SER A 284 8.92 -4.33 -1.84
CA SER A 284 9.76 -3.72 -0.81
C SER A 284 9.02 -2.61 -0.05
N ARG A 285 8.32 -1.72 -0.76
CA ARG A 285 7.50 -0.66 -0.14
C ARG A 285 6.39 -1.22 0.75
N ALA A 286 5.68 -2.24 0.27
CA ALA A 286 4.64 -2.91 1.07
C ALA A 286 5.21 -3.61 2.30
N GLY A 287 6.41 -4.18 2.23
CA GLY A 287 7.12 -4.78 3.36
C GLY A 287 7.45 -3.77 4.45
N ILE A 288 7.93 -2.57 4.08
CA ILE A 288 8.19 -1.48 5.02
C ILE A 288 6.90 -1.01 5.68
N ALA A 289 5.84 -0.78 4.89
CA ALA A 289 4.53 -0.37 5.39
C ALA A 289 3.93 -1.41 6.35
N LEU A 290 4.08 -2.71 6.02
CA LEU A 290 3.64 -3.80 6.90
C LEU A 290 4.38 -3.79 8.24
N GLY A 291 5.70 -3.56 8.23
CA GLY A 291 6.51 -3.44 9.45
C GLY A 291 6.02 -2.32 10.35
N ARG A 292 5.72 -1.14 9.78
CA ARG A 292 5.21 0.03 10.53
C ARG A 292 3.81 -0.19 11.10
N ILE A 293 2.93 -0.85 10.35
CA ILE A 293 1.59 -1.21 10.87
C ILE A 293 1.70 -2.30 11.94
N ALA A 294 2.58 -3.29 11.76
CA ALA A 294 2.80 -4.34 12.74
C ALA A 294 3.33 -3.77 14.08
N GLU A 295 4.17 -2.73 14.05
CA GLU A 295 4.61 -2.01 15.25
C GLU A 295 3.41 -1.48 16.05
N ILE A 296 2.44 -0.82 15.40
CA ILE A 296 1.22 -0.36 16.07
C ILE A 296 0.42 -1.55 16.60
N MET A 297 0.15 -2.53 15.76
CA MET A 297 -0.71 -3.67 16.12
C MET A 297 -0.13 -4.57 17.22
N ASN A 298 1.18 -4.57 17.41
CA ASN A 298 1.87 -5.29 18.48
C ASN A 298 1.97 -4.47 19.79
N ALA A 299 1.62 -3.18 19.76
CA ALA A 299 1.60 -2.35 20.96
C ALA A 299 0.52 -2.85 21.92
N LYS A 300 0.86 -2.87 23.22
CA LYS A 300 -0.03 -3.42 24.26
C LYS A 300 -1.22 -2.49 24.49
N GLU A 301 -2.41 -3.03 24.29
CA GLU A 301 -3.67 -2.33 24.58
C GLU A 301 -3.88 -2.13 26.11
N GLU A 302 -4.59 -1.08 26.46
CA GLU A 302 -5.18 -0.91 27.79
C GLU A 302 -6.33 -1.90 27.98
N VAL A 303 -6.32 -2.64 29.09
CA VAL A 303 -7.44 -3.53 29.44
C VAL A 303 -8.51 -2.72 30.14
N TYR A 304 -9.55 -2.31 29.41
CA TYR A 304 -10.54 -1.36 29.90
C TYR A 304 -11.38 -1.85 31.09
N GLY A 305 -11.61 -3.14 31.21
CA GLY A 305 -12.36 -3.75 32.32
C GLY A 305 -13.79 -3.23 32.53
N ASN A 306 -14.39 -3.66 33.62
CA ASN A 306 -15.73 -3.18 34.02
C ASN A 306 -15.61 -1.93 34.91
N ARG A 307 -16.62 -1.07 34.87
CA ARG A 307 -16.75 0.09 35.74
C ARG A 307 -17.34 -0.34 37.08
N GLU A 308 -16.59 -0.13 38.16
CA GLU A 308 -17.04 -0.36 39.54
C GLU A 308 -17.20 1.00 40.28
N PRO A 309 -18.10 1.10 41.23
CA PRO A 309 -18.19 2.29 42.10
C PRO A 309 -16.88 2.46 42.89
N LEU A 310 -16.34 3.68 42.88
CA LEU A 310 -15.12 4.04 43.59
C LEU A 310 -15.31 5.40 44.28
N HIS A 311 -15.21 5.40 45.58
CA HIS A 311 -15.41 6.56 46.45
C HIS A 311 -14.44 6.52 47.63
N GLY A 312 -14.20 7.69 48.27
CA GLY A 312 -13.40 7.81 49.46
C GLY A 312 -12.20 8.73 49.29
N ASP A 313 -11.33 8.76 50.29
CA ASP A 313 -10.15 9.61 50.36
C ASP A 313 -9.16 9.27 49.23
N ILE A 314 -8.55 10.31 48.65
CA ILE A 314 -7.47 10.19 47.67
C ILE A 314 -6.14 10.36 48.39
N VAL A 315 -5.27 9.36 48.25
CA VAL A 315 -3.93 9.39 48.89
C VAL A 315 -2.85 9.20 47.83
N PHE A 316 -1.93 10.15 47.79
CA PHE A 316 -0.64 10.03 47.10
C PHE A 316 0.41 9.63 48.15
N ASP A 317 1.11 8.53 47.95
CA ASP A 317 2.14 8.02 48.85
C ASP A 317 3.45 7.86 48.08
N ARG A 318 4.39 8.79 48.32
CA ARG A 318 5.76 8.85 47.73
C ARG A 318 5.77 8.69 46.21
N VAL A 319 4.86 9.39 45.55
CA VAL A 319 4.70 9.31 44.09
C VAL A 319 5.86 10.00 43.40
N THR A 320 6.55 9.24 42.55
CA THR A 320 7.57 9.75 41.62
C THR A 320 7.16 9.43 40.22
N PHE A 321 7.29 10.41 39.31
CA PHE A 321 6.94 10.25 37.91
C PHE A 321 7.76 11.16 36.99
N GLY A 322 8.13 10.65 35.81
CA GLY A 322 8.73 11.40 34.70
C GLY A 322 8.21 10.89 33.37
N TYR A 323 8.01 11.82 32.40
CA TYR A 323 7.64 11.47 31.02
C TYR A 323 8.78 10.81 30.25
N GLU A 324 10.02 11.13 30.62
CA GLU A 324 11.24 10.54 30.08
C GLU A 324 12.04 9.84 31.21
N GLU A 325 12.70 8.75 30.86
CA GLU A 325 13.54 8.04 31.82
C GLU A 325 14.67 8.95 32.34
N GLY A 326 14.85 8.98 33.64
CA GLY A 326 15.87 9.81 34.31
C GLY A 326 15.54 11.29 34.47
N LYS A 327 14.35 11.75 34.02
CA LYS A 327 13.90 13.15 34.19
C LYS A 327 12.59 13.22 35.01
N PRO A 328 12.66 13.14 36.35
CA PRO A 328 11.45 13.18 37.16
C PRO A 328 10.78 14.57 37.12
N VAL A 329 9.49 14.60 36.93
CA VAL A 329 8.62 15.78 37.01
C VAL A 329 8.02 15.90 38.41
N LEU A 330 7.73 14.76 39.03
CA LEU A 330 7.32 14.64 40.42
C LEU A 330 8.31 13.75 41.16
N SER A 331 8.73 14.15 42.37
CA SER A 331 9.67 13.41 43.19
C SER A 331 9.12 13.28 44.59
N ASP A 332 8.85 12.06 45.06
CA ASP A 332 8.45 11.72 46.41
C ASP A 332 7.23 12.55 46.94
N VAL A 333 6.24 12.74 46.10
CA VAL A 333 5.05 13.56 46.43
C VAL A 333 4.06 12.73 47.25
N SER A 334 3.73 13.28 48.47
CA SER A 334 2.79 12.63 49.39
C SER A 334 1.80 13.65 49.93
N PHE A 335 0.50 13.34 49.80
CA PHE A 335 -0.61 14.12 50.38
C PHE A 335 -1.88 13.32 50.43
N THR A 336 -2.85 13.77 51.19
CA THR A 336 -4.19 13.17 51.30
C THR A 336 -5.25 14.21 51.06
N VAL A 337 -6.24 13.86 50.23
CA VAL A 337 -7.48 14.65 50.03
C VAL A 337 -8.63 13.85 50.61
N LYS A 338 -9.28 14.39 51.67
CA LYS A 338 -10.44 13.75 52.26
C LYS A 338 -11.65 13.86 51.36
N GLU A 339 -12.48 12.85 51.32
CA GLU A 339 -13.73 12.91 50.58
C GLU A 339 -14.58 14.14 50.97
N GLY A 340 -15.17 14.80 49.98
CA GLY A 340 -15.93 16.01 50.14
C GLY A 340 -15.15 17.30 50.43
N THR A 341 -13.78 17.25 50.41
CA THR A 341 -12.95 18.45 50.60
C THR A 341 -12.36 18.93 49.26
N THR A 342 -11.87 20.17 49.25
CA THR A 342 -11.19 20.78 48.09
C THR A 342 -9.70 20.98 48.42
N LEU A 343 -8.85 20.50 47.51
CA LEU A 343 -7.39 20.74 47.56
C LEU A 343 -6.97 21.75 46.50
N GLY A 344 -6.34 22.85 46.92
CA GLY A 344 -5.69 23.80 45.99
C GLY A 344 -4.24 23.43 45.73
N ILE A 345 -3.84 23.26 44.45
CA ILE A 345 -2.48 22.99 44.04
C ILE A 345 -1.90 24.23 43.37
N LEU A 346 -0.88 24.85 44.02
CA LEU A 346 -0.24 26.08 43.56
C LEU A 346 1.18 25.80 43.07
N GLY A 347 1.61 26.52 42.04
CA GLY A 347 2.95 26.40 41.49
C GLY A 347 3.09 27.09 40.13
N GLY A 348 4.37 27.34 39.73
CA GLY A 348 4.69 27.92 38.43
C GLY A 348 4.38 26.97 37.23
N THR A 349 4.54 27.47 36.03
CA THR A 349 4.46 26.65 34.82
C THR A 349 5.54 25.56 34.84
N GLY A 350 5.19 24.33 34.49
CA GLY A 350 6.14 23.21 34.52
C GLY A 350 6.34 22.53 35.88
N SER A 351 5.65 22.98 36.97
CA SER A 351 5.83 22.40 38.33
C SER A 351 5.13 21.05 38.55
N GLY A 352 4.49 20.45 37.51
CA GLY A 352 3.85 19.14 37.60
C GLY A 352 2.39 19.14 38.07
N LYS A 353 1.71 20.30 38.16
CA LYS A 353 0.28 20.37 38.60
C LYS A 353 -0.65 19.54 37.75
N SER A 354 -0.59 19.70 36.43
CA SER A 354 -1.39 18.89 35.49
C SER A 354 -1.00 17.43 35.51
N THR A 355 0.27 17.13 35.77
CA THR A 355 0.77 15.77 35.89
C THR A 355 0.12 15.02 37.06
N ILE A 356 -0.09 15.67 38.21
CA ILE A 356 -0.81 15.08 39.34
C ILE A 356 -2.23 14.66 38.92
N ALA A 357 -2.95 15.50 38.18
CA ALA A 357 -4.27 15.18 37.69
C ALA A 357 -4.27 14.02 36.67
N TYR A 358 -3.30 14.00 35.74
CA TYR A 358 -3.16 12.90 34.77
C TYR A 358 -2.83 11.57 35.43
N LEU A 359 -2.02 11.57 36.50
CA LEU A 359 -1.68 10.38 37.26
C LEU A 359 -2.88 9.87 38.07
N LEU A 360 -3.69 10.76 38.64
CA LEU A 360 -4.91 10.40 39.37
C LEU A 360 -5.92 9.72 38.44
N ASP A 361 -6.03 10.18 37.19
CA ASP A 361 -6.94 9.58 36.19
C ASP A 361 -6.36 8.31 35.54
N GLY A 362 -5.17 7.88 35.97
CA GLY A 362 -4.50 6.68 35.45
C GLY A 362 -4.07 6.76 33.99
N LEU A 363 -3.82 7.99 33.47
CA LEU A 363 -3.39 8.21 32.07
C LEU A 363 -1.94 7.80 31.83
N TYR A 364 -1.12 7.78 32.88
CA TYR A 364 0.27 7.36 32.83
C TYR A 364 0.59 6.42 33.99
N PRO A 365 1.43 5.39 33.78
CA PRO A 365 1.92 4.54 34.86
C PRO A 365 2.91 5.30 35.77
N LEU A 366 2.88 5.05 37.06
CA LEU A 366 3.82 5.62 38.01
C LEU A 366 5.22 5.05 37.81
N THR A 367 6.27 5.88 38.05
CA THR A 367 7.64 5.40 38.13
C THR A 367 7.88 4.70 39.47
N SER A 368 7.37 5.27 40.59
CA SER A 368 7.36 4.67 41.93
C SER A 368 6.32 5.32 42.82
N GLY A 369 6.06 4.73 43.98
CA GLY A 369 5.00 5.14 44.88
C GLY A 369 3.65 4.53 44.52
N LYS A 370 2.57 5.02 45.11
CA LYS A 370 1.20 4.57 44.81
C LYS A 370 0.18 5.69 44.98
N ILE A 371 -0.93 5.56 44.26
CA ILE A 371 -2.10 6.42 44.41
C ILE A 371 -3.26 5.53 44.76
N THR A 372 -4.01 5.89 45.81
CA THR A 372 -5.21 5.13 46.23
C THR A 372 -6.41 6.04 46.25
N ILE A 373 -7.59 5.47 45.94
CA ILE A 373 -8.90 6.09 46.07
C ILE A 373 -9.75 5.13 46.95
N GLY A 374 -10.23 5.64 48.08
CA GLY A 374 -10.97 4.79 49.05
C GLY A 374 -10.16 3.57 49.55
N GLY A 375 -8.83 3.72 49.63
CA GLY A 375 -7.91 2.66 50.06
C GLY A 375 -7.55 1.64 48.99
N LYS A 376 -8.13 1.67 47.79
CA LYS A 376 -7.80 0.79 46.67
C LYS A 376 -6.74 1.44 45.78
N ASP A 377 -5.69 0.70 45.42
CA ASP A 377 -4.63 1.16 44.52
C ASP A 377 -5.16 1.29 43.07
N ILE A 378 -5.03 2.49 42.48
CA ILE A 378 -5.53 2.73 41.11
C ILE A 378 -4.81 1.90 40.04
N SER A 379 -3.58 1.44 40.31
CA SER A 379 -2.81 0.59 39.39
C SER A 379 -3.38 -0.83 39.26
N GLU A 380 -4.14 -1.28 40.27
CA GLU A 380 -4.80 -2.59 40.30
C GLU A 380 -6.24 -2.55 39.80
N LEU A 381 -6.77 -1.33 39.58
CA LEU A 381 -8.12 -1.12 39.10
C LEU A 381 -8.19 -1.04 37.58
N SER A 382 -9.35 -1.37 37.01
CA SER A 382 -9.57 -1.14 35.59
C SER A 382 -9.59 0.36 35.25
N PRO A 383 -9.08 0.81 34.11
CA PRO A 383 -9.18 2.18 33.66
C PRO A 383 -10.62 2.69 33.65
N ALA A 384 -11.60 1.85 33.31
CA ALA A 384 -13.02 2.19 33.35
C ALA A 384 -13.49 2.57 34.75
N THR A 385 -13.00 1.92 35.79
CA THR A 385 -13.34 2.23 37.19
C THR A 385 -12.74 3.56 37.60
N VAL A 386 -11.43 3.78 37.36
CA VAL A 386 -10.73 5.02 37.75
C VAL A 386 -11.32 6.23 37.02
N ARG A 387 -11.37 6.19 35.69
CA ARG A 387 -11.92 7.26 34.83
C ARG A 387 -13.43 7.46 35.01
N GLY A 388 -14.12 6.46 35.50
CA GLY A 388 -15.53 6.57 35.87
C GLY A 388 -15.79 7.28 37.18
N ALA A 389 -14.80 7.34 38.09
CA ALA A 389 -14.86 8.02 39.38
C ALA A 389 -14.29 9.45 39.32
N VAL A 390 -13.45 9.78 38.33
CA VAL A 390 -12.79 11.08 38.19
C VAL A 390 -13.43 11.88 37.06
N GLY A 391 -14.00 13.04 37.37
CA GLY A 391 -14.41 14.02 36.37
C GLY A 391 -13.25 14.96 36.04
N PHE A 392 -12.85 15.03 34.78
CA PHE A 392 -11.67 15.77 34.34
C PHE A 392 -12.04 17.02 33.52
N VAL A 393 -11.55 18.18 33.92
CA VAL A 393 -11.71 19.45 33.17
C VAL A 393 -10.34 19.93 32.75
N LEU A 394 -10.08 19.92 31.42
CA LEU A 394 -8.82 20.34 30.84
C LEU A 394 -8.66 21.85 30.81
N GLN A 395 -7.42 22.34 30.94
CA GLN A 395 -7.10 23.77 30.83
C GLN A 395 -7.38 24.29 29.40
N GLU A 396 -7.03 23.49 28.38
CA GLU A 396 -7.35 23.77 26.99
C GLU A 396 -8.45 22.80 26.56
N GLY A 397 -9.67 23.32 26.35
CA GLY A 397 -10.79 22.52 25.84
C GLY A 397 -10.62 22.21 24.37
N PHE A 398 -10.72 20.93 23.99
CA PHE A 398 -10.79 20.53 22.60
C PHE A 398 -12.23 20.31 22.17
N LEU A 399 -12.64 20.94 21.07
CA LEU A 399 -13.96 20.75 20.49
C LEU A 399 -13.85 19.91 19.22
N PHE A 400 -14.57 18.82 19.20
CA PHE A 400 -14.70 18.00 18.01
C PHE A 400 -15.56 18.72 16.95
N SER A 401 -15.36 18.41 15.69
CA SER A 401 -16.17 18.93 14.57
C SER A 401 -17.57 18.29 14.57
N ARG A 402 -18.36 18.64 15.59
CA ARG A 402 -19.72 18.17 15.89
C ARG A 402 -20.56 19.34 16.39
N THR A 403 -21.85 19.11 16.61
CA THR A 403 -22.71 20.11 17.25
C THR A 403 -22.28 20.40 18.68
N THR A 404 -22.69 21.56 19.23
CA THR A 404 -22.41 21.93 20.62
C THR A 404 -23.00 20.90 21.58
N GLY A 405 -24.22 20.42 21.33
CA GLY A 405 -24.88 19.40 22.15
C GLY A 405 -24.08 18.08 22.16
N GLU A 406 -23.60 17.59 21.01
CA GLU A 406 -22.79 16.39 20.92
C GLU A 406 -21.43 16.55 21.63
N ASN A 407 -20.80 17.72 21.59
CA ASN A 407 -19.58 18.00 22.35
C ASN A 407 -19.83 18.00 23.87
N ILE A 408 -20.99 18.50 24.34
CA ILE A 408 -21.36 18.46 25.76
C ILE A 408 -21.66 17.03 26.20
N ALA A 409 -22.36 16.27 25.37
CA ALA A 409 -22.79 14.90 25.69
C ALA A 409 -21.66 13.85 25.53
N ILE A 410 -20.43 14.23 25.20
CA ILE A 410 -19.35 13.28 24.88
C ILE A 410 -19.04 12.28 26.00
N ALA A 411 -19.18 12.72 27.27
CA ALA A 411 -18.93 11.89 28.45
C ALA A 411 -20.16 11.03 28.86
N ALA A 412 -21.36 11.37 28.38
CA ALA A 412 -22.60 10.67 28.66
C ALA A 412 -23.55 10.76 27.44
N PRO A 413 -23.25 9.99 26.37
CA PRO A 413 -24.01 10.10 25.11
C PRO A 413 -25.49 9.75 25.23
N GLU A 414 -25.88 9.03 26.30
CA GLU A 414 -27.25 8.59 26.59
C GLU A 414 -28.00 9.59 27.50
N ALA A 415 -27.33 10.63 28.00
CA ALA A 415 -27.99 11.71 28.73
C ALA A 415 -28.88 12.48 27.73
N GLY A 416 -30.20 12.43 27.94
CA GLY A 416 -31.15 13.20 27.14
C GLY A 416 -30.91 14.69 27.23
N GLU A 417 -31.54 15.42 26.31
CA GLU A 417 -31.51 16.90 26.27
C GLU A 417 -31.97 17.53 27.59
#